data_214957351ca54803f6e762603cc89017
#
_entry.id   214957351ca54803f6e762603cc89017
#
_cell.length_a   1.000
_cell.length_b   1.000
_cell.length_c   1.000
_cell.angle_alpha   90.00
_cell.angle_beta   90.00
_cell.angle_gamma   90.00
#
_symmetry.space_group_name_H-M   'P 1'
#
loop_
_entity.id
_entity.type
_entity.pdbx_description
1 polymer ?
#
loop_
_entity_poly.entity_id
_entity_poly.type
_entity_poly.pdbx_seq_one_letter_code
_entity_poly.pdbx_strand_id
1 'polypeptide(L)'
;MKALVLGGIGCVTVVDACVCSAADLGENYAVNASHVASGLPRCAAIIESLLGLNDNVSGSYVEDTLANILEKRAEFFEQFTLVVATQLREKEAMALDKVCRGFGVKALFVRSHGMVGVLRASVREHCIIESKPDHLPHDLRLSNPWPELSAFAESFRIGDGAKEYDLYEHMDDMTFKHVPYVVLLLHMLEQWKRTHDGEAPCTSADLRELKANIRAMLRKGDEENIREAVAAAHRLISPKPSSSSSSSPSSAATVPSEVAAVLNDPAARLGDTGTAVTNFWIIVSALREFVYGDGADDNGTSPGGGCMDTDSESESRISASSAGMGTRELPIDGSLPDMTSTTESYLALQEVYTAKAASDADAVYNIVRRKLAEMGRDDASISPVEVKHMCKHARCLQVVRHASLEEEMQPTDLKRGKIEQLLEDETTTSCTLFYLLLRAVDRAYESLNRYPGEFNEELENDISTLRSSAVSILGEYGLSQNLNLPLGLLDDYAKEVCRYGSAELHVVSAILGGIAAQESLKLILGQYIPIAGTYVFDAVHMLGATIAL
;
A
#
# COMPACT_ATOMS: atom_id res chain seq x y z
N MET A 1 -10.42 -18.04 -8.68
CA MET A 1 -11.80 -17.81 -9.18
C MET A 1 -12.85 -18.07 -8.11
N LYS A 2 -12.96 -19.29 -7.54
CA LYS A 2 -13.97 -19.62 -6.51
C LYS A 2 -14.01 -18.59 -5.36
N ALA A 3 -12.88 -18.24 -4.77
CA ALA A 3 -12.82 -17.28 -3.66
C ALA A 3 -13.30 -15.87 -4.07
N LEU A 4 -13.02 -15.44 -5.30
CA LEU A 4 -13.47 -14.14 -5.82
C LEU A 4 -14.97 -14.10 -6.05
N VAL A 5 -15.55 -15.18 -6.62
CA VAL A 5 -16.99 -15.31 -6.83
C VAL A 5 -17.73 -15.32 -5.49
N LEU A 6 -17.24 -16.08 -4.51
CA LEU A 6 -17.80 -16.08 -3.15
C LEU A 6 -17.59 -14.72 -2.43
N GLY A 7 -16.53 -14.00 -2.76
CA GLY A 7 -16.27 -12.64 -2.30
C GLY A 7 -17.14 -11.56 -2.94
N GLY A 8 -17.98 -11.90 -3.93
CA GLY A 8 -18.97 -11.00 -4.53
C GLY A 8 -18.40 -10.08 -5.61
N ILE A 9 -17.47 -10.54 -6.44
CA ILE A 9 -17.08 -9.79 -7.66
C ILE A 9 -18.30 -9.59 -8.57
N GLY A 10 -18.36 -8.47 -9.30
CA GLY A 10 -19.51 -8.15 -10.16
C GLY A 10 -19.64 -9.09 -11.36
N CYS A 11 -18.53 -9.36 -12.06
CA CYS A 11 -18.52 -10.24 -13.22
C CYS A 11 -17.21 -11.00 -13.36
N VAL A 12 -17.28 -12.14 -14.07
CA VAL A 12 -16.13 -12.97 -14.41
C VAL A 12 -16.22 -13.46 -15.83
N THR A 13 -15.10 -13.37 -16.57
CA THR A 13 -14.97 -13.96 -17.91
C THR A 13 -13.85 -14.98 -17.90
N VAL A 14 -14.13 -16.21 -18.34
CA VAL A 14 -13.13 -17.27 -18.48
C VAL A 14 -12.75 -17.43 -19.94
N VAL A 15 -11.45 -17.38 -20.22
CA VAL A 15 -10.88 -17.59 -21.57
C VAL A 15 -10.12 -18.90 -21.57
N ASP A 16 -10.54 -19.85 -22.40
CA ASP A 16 -9.86 -21.15 -22.58
C ASP A 16 -10.35 -21.81 -23.88
N ALA A 17 -9.45 -22.29 -24.69
CA ALA A 17 -9.76 -22.98 -25.95
C ALA A 17 -9.92 -24.51 -25.80
N CYS A 18 -9.62 -25.05 -24.63
CA CYS A 18 -9.63 -26.51 -24.42
C CYS A 18 -11.04 -27.04 -24.17
N VAL A 19 -11.24 -28.30 -24.51
CA VAL A 19 -12.44 -29.09 -24.20
C VAL A 19 -12.16 -29.87 -22.91
N CYS A 20 -13.21 -30.12 -22.12
CA CYS A 20 -13.10 -30.94 -20.91
C CYS A 20 -12.59 -32.34 -21.25
N SER A 21 -11.60 -32.80 -20.53
CA SER A 21 -10.90 -34.08 -20.68
C SER A 21 -10.94 -34.91 -19.42
N ALA A 22 -10.56 -36.17 -19.50
CA ALA A 22 -10.45 -37.04 -18.32
C ALA A 22 -9.39 -36.55 -17.31
N ALA A 23 -8.34 -35.87 -17.77
CA ALA A 23 -7.33 -35.28 -16.90
C ALA A 23 -7.93 -34.19 -16.00
N ASP A 24 -8.85 -33.38 -16.54
CA ASP A 24 -9.49 -32.29 -15.76
C ASP A 24 -10.28 -32.81 -14.54
N LEU A 25 -10.76 -34.07 -14.55
CA LEU A 25 -11.49 -34.66 -13.42
C LEU A 25 -10.65 -34.75 -12.14
N GLY A 26 -9.32 -34.88 -12.26
CA GLY A 26 -8.40 -34.91 -11.12
C GLY A 26 -7.84 -33.56 -10.71
N GLU A 27 -7.83 -32.59 -11.61
CA GLU A 27 -7.12 -31.33 -11.44
C GLU A 27 -8.04 -30.13 -11.28
N ASN A 28 -9.27 -30.18 -11.84
CA ASN A 28 -10.19 -29.05 -11.86
C ASN A 28 -11.54 -29.38 -11.19
N TYR A 29 -11.77 -28.86 -9.99
CA TYR A 29 -13.00 -29.11 -9.24
C TYR A 29 -14.28 -28.64 -9.96
N ALA A 30 -14.17 -27.74 -10.93
CA ALA A 30 -15.32 -27.21 -11.69
C ALA A 30 -15.75 -28.15 -12.83
N VAL A 31 -14.92 -29.14 -13.18
CA VAL A 31 -15.20 -30.10 -14.24
C VAL A 31 -15.70 -31.43 -13.65
N ASN A 32 -16.77 -31.95 -14.17
CA ASN A 32 -17.36 -33.24 -13.77
C ASN A 32 -17.46 -34.23 -14.95
N ALA A 33 -17.79 -35.49 -14.63
CA ALA A 33 -17.86 -36.55 -15.64
C ALA A 33 -18.86 -36.29 -16.77
N SER A 34 -19.96 -35.55 -16.51
CA SER A 34 -20.94 -35.19 -17.55
C SER A 34 -20.37 -34.15 -18.50
N HIS A 35 -19.58 -33.21 -18.03
CA HIS A 35 -18.89 -32.24 -18.88
C HIS A 35 -17.91 -32.92 -19.86
N VAL A 36 -17.14 -33.88 -19.35
CA VAL A 36 -16.22 -34.68 -20.18
C VAL A 36 -16.98 -35.52 -21.21
N ALA A 37 -18.06 -36.22 -20.79
CA ALA A 37 -18.85 -37.07 -21.69
C ALA A 37 -19.55 -36.26 -22.81
N SER A 38 -19.94 -35.02 -22.54
CA SER A 38 -20.56 -34.12 -23.51
C SER A 38 -19.58 -33.38 -24.41
N GLY A 39 -18.26 -33.43 -24.11
CA GLY A 39 -17.28 -32.65 -24.84
C GLY A 39 -17.46 -31.14 -24.67
N LEU A 40 -17.91 -30.70 -23.49
CA LEU A 40 -18.18 -29.29 -23.23
C LEU A 40 -16.85 -28.48 -23.23
N PRO A 41 -16.83 -27.25 -23.80
CA PRO A 41 -15.68 -26.35 -23.62
C PRO A 41 -15.35 -26.15 -22.14
N ARG A 42 -14.08 -26.24 -21.76
CA ARG A 42 -13.65 -26.16 -20.35
C ARG A 42 -14.02 -24.82 -19.72
N CYS A 43 -13.90 -23.72 -20.46
CA CYS A 43 -14.34 -22.39 -20.01
C CYS A 43 -15.85 -22.35 -19.69
N ALA A 44 -16.70 -23.03 -20.49
CA ALA A 44 -18.13 -23.10 -20.23
C ALA A 44 -18.44 -23.89 -18.95
N ALA A 45 -17.81 -25.06 -18.77
CA ALA A 45 -17.97 -25.89 -17.58
C ALA A 45 -17.55 -25.13 -16.29
N ILE A 46 -16.45 -24.36 -16.37
CA ILE A 46 -15.98 -23.54 -15.26
C ILE A 46 -17.00 -22.46 -14.92
N ILE A 47 -17.52 -21.73 -15.89
CA ILE A 47 -18.52 -20.68 -15.65
C ILE A 47 -19.82 -21.28 -15.07
N GLU A 48 -20.31 -22.37 -15.60
CA GLU A 48 -21.50 -23.08 -15.07
C GLU A 48 -21.32 -23.41 -13.58
N SER A 49 -20.18 -23.99 -13.23
CA SER A 49 -19.84 -24.34 -11.82
C SER A 49 -19.66 -23.13 -10.92
N LEU A 50 -19.09 -22.04 -11.42
CA LEU A 50 -18.85 -20.83 -10.64
C LEU A 50 -20.14 -20.05 -10.35
N LEU A 51 -21.04 -19.93 -11.34
CA LEU A 51 -22.31 -19.21 -11.18
C LEU A 51 -23.24 -19.93 -10.20
N GLY A 52 -23.13 -21.25 -10.06
CA GLY A 52 -23.83 -22.00 -9.02
C GLY A 52 -23.40 -21.67 -7.58
N LEU A 53 -22.34 -20.89 -7.38
CA LEU A 53 -21.84 -20.50 -6.04
C LEU A 53 -22.41 -19.16 -5.55
N ASN A 54 -22.77 -18.25 -6.46
CA ASN A 54 -23.26 -16.92 -6.11
C ASN A 54 -24.10 -16.31 -7.25
N ASP A 55 -25.40 -16.20 -7.02
CA ASP A 55 -26.38 -15.71 -8.01
C ASP A 55 -26.20 -14.22 -8.35
N ASN A 56 -25.45 -13.45 -7.56
CA ASN A 56 -25.22 -12.03 -7.81
C ASN A 56 -24.02 -11.78 -8.75
N VAL A 57 -23.31 -12.81 -9.17
CA VAL A 57 -22.15 -12.70 -10.07
C VAL A 57 -22.57 -13.02 -11.50
N SER A 58 -22.23 -12.13 -12.45
CA SER A 58 -22.41 -12.42 -13.87
C SER A 58 -21.19 -13.17 -14.41
N GLY A 59 -21.44 -14.18 -15.25
CA GLY A 59 -20.36 -14.97 -15.86
C GLY A 59 -20.47 -15.02 -17.38
N SER A 60 -19.32 -14.95 -18.04
CA SER A 60 -19.20 -15.18 -19.48
C SER A 60 -17.95 -16.01 -19.78
N TYR A 61 -17.87 -16.59 -20.96
CA TYR A 61 -16.72 -17.34 -21.42
C TYR A 61 -16.37 -17.04 -22.86
N VAL A 62 -15.10 -17.25 -23.20
CA VAL A 62 -14.57 -17.10 -24.56
C VAL A 62 -13.75 -18.34 -24.88
N GLU A 63 -14.22 -19.08 -25.89
CA GLU A 63 -13.57 -20.28 -26.41
C GLU A 63 -12.51 -19.88 -27.45
N ASP A 64 -11.33 -19.44 -26.94
CA ASP A 64 -10.25 -18.98 -27.79
C ASP A 64 -8.89 -19.12 -27.07
N THR A 65 -7.82 -19.14 -27.84
CA THR A 65 -6.46 -19.15 -27.29
C THR A 65 -5.98 -17.74 -26.98
N LEU A 66 -5.13 -17.61 -25.96
CA LEU A 66 -4.48 -16.34 -25.64
C LEU A 66 -3.74 -15.75 -26.85
N ALA A 67 -3.00 -16.60 -27.58
CA ALA A 67 -2.22 -16.16 -28.75
C ALA A 67 -3.13 -15.53 -29.82
N ASN A 68 -4.28 -16.16 -30.13
CA ASN A 68 -5.23 -15.65 -31.10
C ASN A 68 -5.89 -14.32 -30.67
N ILE A 69 -6.19 -14.18 -29.36
CA ILE A 69 -6.74 -12.92 -28.82
C ILE A 69 -5.70 -11.81 -28.90
N LEU A 70 -4.47 -12.08 -28.49
CA LEU A 70 -3.37 -11.08 -28.54
C LEU A 70 -3.06 -10.62 -29.97
N GLU A 71 -3.15 -11.53 -30.95
CA GLU A 71 -2.86 -11.21 -32.34
C GLU A 71 -4.00 -10.43 -33.03
N LYS A 72 -5.27 -10.81 -32.77
CA LYS A 72 -6.40 -10.32 -33.56
C LYS A 72 -7.27 -9.28 -32.88
N ARG A 73 -7.28 -9.23 -31.55
CA ARG A 73 -8.19 -8.39 -30.76
C ARG A 73 -7.64 -8.06 -29.38
N ALA A 74 -6.40 -7.56 -29.32
CA ALA A 74 -5.74 -7.24 -28.05
C ALA A 74 -6.54 -6.25 -27.18
N GLU A 75 -7.36 -5.39 -27.80
CA GLU A 75 -8.30 -4.47 -27.13
C GLU A 75 -9.37 -5.20 -26.29
N PHE A 76 -9.54 -6.50 -26.47
CA PHE A 76 -10.41 -7.33 -25.61
C PHE A 76 -10.07 -7.19 -24.13
N PHE A 77 -8.80 -6.97 -23.79
CA PHE A 77 -8.38 -6.86 -22.40
C PHE A 77 -8.72 -5.51 -21.76
N GLU A 78 -8.93 -4.44 -22.54
CA GLU A 78 -9.22 -3.09 -22.04
C GLU A 78 -10.48 -3.01 -21.16
N GLN A 79 -11.47 -3.88 -21.40
CA GLN A 79 -12.73 -3.89 -20.66
C GLN A 79 -12.63 -4.41 -19.22
N PHE A 80 -11.51 -5.03 -18.82
CA PHE A 80 -11.38 -5.69 -17.53
C PHE A 80 -10.65 -4.81 -16.51
N THR A 81 -11.09 -4.88 -15.26
CA THR A 81 -10.41 -4.25 -14.12
C THR A 81 -9.13 -5.00 -13.74
N LEU A 82 -9.17 -6.34 -13.86
CA LEU A 82 -8.06 -7.23 -13.53
C LEU A 82 -8.07 -8.44 -14.45
N VAL A 83 -6.91 -8.81 -14.95
CA VAL A 83 -6.68 -10.07 -15.69
C VAL A 83 -5.89 -11.01 -14.79
N VAL A 84 -6.43 -12.21 -14.52
CA VAL A 84 -5.73 -13.27 -13.80
C VAL A 84 -5.36 -14.36 -14.81
N ALA A 85 -4.07 -14.53 -15.02
CA ALA A 85 -3.54 -15.51 -15.97
C ALA A 85 -2.89 -16.67 -15.20
N THR A 86 -3.25 -17.91 -15.57
CA THR A 86 -2.72 -19.10 -14.92
C THR A 86 -1.92 -19.94 -15.90
N GLN A 87 -0.83 -20.56 -15.41
CA GLN A 87 -0.02 -21.54 -16.13
C GLN A 87 0.60 -21.06 -17.46
N LEU A 88 0.79 -19.72 -17.61
CA LEU A 88 1.47 -19.18 -18.78
C LEU A 88 2.99 -19.37 -18.67
N ARG A 89 3.63 -19.66 -19.80
CA ARG A 89 5.08 -19.63 -19.93
C ARG A 89 5.58 -18.18 -20.04
N GLU A 90 6.87 -17.98 -19.76
CA GLU A 90 7.53 -16.66 -19.71
C GLU A 90 7.17 -15.74 -20.91
N LYS A 91 7.30 -16.27 -22.15
CA LYS A 91 6.99 -15.50 -23.36
C LYS A 91 5.52 -15.08 -23.50
N GLU A 92 4.61 -15.99 -23.15
CA GLU A 92 3.16 -15.73 -23.19
C GLU A 92 2.76 -14.73 -22.11
N ALA A 93 3.32 -14.88 -20.91
CA ALA A 93 3.10 -13.96 -19.79
C ALA A 93 3.62 -12.54 -20.11
N MET A 94 4.81 -12.41 -20.69
CA MET A 94 5.38 -11.12 -21.11
C MET A 94 4.52 -10.45 -22.21
N ALA A 95 4.03 -11.22 -23.17
CA ALA A 95 3.17 -10.69 -24.24
C ALA A 95 1.85 -10.16 -23.67
N LEU A 96 1.22 -10.90 -22.75
CA LEU A 96 -0.01 -10.47 -22.07
C LEU A 96 0.25 -9.26 -21.17
N ASP A 97 1.34 -9.26 -20.40
CA ASP A 97 1.73 -8.15 -19.52
C ASP A 97 1.86 -6.85 -20.32
N LYS A 98 2.57 -6.90 -21.45
CA LYS A 98 2.75 -5.75 -22.33
C LYS A 98 1.42 -5.15 -22.80
N VAL A 99 0.47 -5.98 -23.17
CA VAL A 99 -0.88 -5.56 -23.60
C VAL A 99 -1.66 -4.97 -22.42
N CYS A 100 -1.73 -5.67 -21.30
CA CYS A 100 -2.42 -5.18 -20.10
C CYS A 100 -1.85 -3.83 -19.63
N ARG A 101 -0.53 -3.69 -19.56
CA ARG A 101 0.12 -2.43 -19.19
C ARG A 101 -0.14 -1.31 -20.20
N GLY A 102 -0.24 -1.64 -21.50
CA GLY A 102 -0.59 -0.69 -22.55
C GLY A 102 -1.96 -0.06 -22.34
N PHE A 103 -2.94 -0.85 -21.92
CA PHE A 103 -4.30 -0.39 -21.60
C PHE A 103 -4.48 0.07 -20.15
N GLY A 104 -3.43 -0.01 -19.31
CA GLY A 104 -3.53 0.33 -17.88
C GLY A 104 -4.30 -0.72 -17.06
N VAL A 105 -4.53 -1.90 -17.59
CA VAL A 105 -5.19 -3.01 -16.93
C VAL A 105 -4.23 -3.73 -16.01
N LYS A 106 -4.68 -4.04 -14.81
CA LYS A 106 -3.89 -4.77 -13.82
C LYS A 106 -3.82 -6.25 -14.19
N ALA A 107 -2.66 -6.89 -14.01
CA ALA A 107 -2.50 -8.32 -14.30
C ALA A 107 -1.94 -9.07 -13.10
N LEU A 108 -2.38 -10.30 -12.91
CA LEU A 108 -1.89 -11.23 -11.90
C LEU A 108 -1.56 -12.56 -12.57
N PHE A 109 -0.29 -12.95 -12.51
CA PHE A 109 0.22 -14.20 -13.07
C PHE A 109 0.39 -15.21 -11.96
N VAL A 110 -0.18 -16.39 -12.12
CA VAL A 110 -0.13 -17.48 -11.12
C VAL A 110 0.29 -18.77 -11.82
N ARG A 111 1.27 -19.44 -11.25
CA ARG A 111 1.75 -20.72 -11.80
C ARG A 111 2.08 -21.68 -10.67
N SER A 112 1.67 -22.93 -10.78
CA SER A 112 2.10 -24.03 -9.95
C SER A 112 2.85 -25.06 -10.78
N HIS A 113 3.88 -25.68 -10.20
CA HIS A 113 4.71 -26.70 -10.83
C HIS A 113 5.19 -27.67 -9.73
N GLY A 114 4.52 -28.81 -9.61
CA GLY A 114 4.77 -29.73 -8.51
C GLY A 114 4.62 -29.05 -7.14
N MET A 115 5.67 -29.11 -6.33
CA MET A 115 5.72 -28.52 -4.99
C MET A 115 6.08 -27.03 -4.99
N VAL A 116 6.10 -26.38 -6.13
CA VAL A 116 6.45 -24.95 -6.24
C VAL A 116 5.27 -24.15 -6.77
N GLY A 117 5.07 -23.00 -6.17
CA GLY A 117 4.09 -22.03 -6.63
C GLY A 117 4.68 -20.65 -6.84
N VAL A 118 4.21 -19.94 -7.87
CA VAL A 118 4.65 -18.58 -8.17
C VAL A 118 3.44 -17.68 -8.40
N LEU A 119 3.52 -16.48 -7.86
CA LEU A 119 2.52 -15.41 -8.05
C LEU A 119 3.22 -14.09 -8.33
N ARG A 120 2.81 -13.39 -9.38
CA ARG A 120 3.35 -12.08 -9.77
C ARG A 120 2.23 -11.11 -10.13
N ALA A 121 2.12 -10.04 -9.36
CA ALA A 121 1.26 -8.92 -9.72
C ALA A 121 2.02 -7.95 -10.64
N SER A 122 1.44 -7.57 -11.76
CA SER A 122 1.97 -6.55 -12.64
C SER A 122 0.99 -5.41 -12.79
N VAL A 123 1.38 -4.22 -12.33
CA VAL A 123 0.61 -2.99 -12.44
C VAL A 123 1.50 -1.84 -12.86
N ARG A 124 1.07 -1.08 -13.85
CA ARG A 124 1.80 0.12 -14.26
C ARG A 124 1.78 1.17 -13.16
N GLU A 125 0.60 1.38 -12.58
CA GLU A 125 0.38 2.26 -11.45
C GLU A 125 -0.84 1.79 -10.65
N HIS A 126 -0.70 1.71 -9.34
CA HIS A 126 -1.77 1.39 -8.44
C HIS A 126 -1.79 2.37 -7.26
N CYS A 127 -2.79 3.24 -7.26
CA CYS A 127 -2.98 4.24 -6.22
C CYS A 127 -3.79 3.64 -5.08
N ILE A 128 -3.29 3.76 -3.86
CA ILE A 128 -3.89 3.22 -2.64
C ILE A 128 -4.24 4.39 -1.72
N ILE A 129 -5.53 4.54 -1.44
CA ILE A 129 -6.02 5.55 -0.49
C ILE A 129 -5.97 4.98 0.93
N GLU A 130 -6.38 3.73 1.12
CA GLU A 130 -6.43 3.05 2.41
C GLU A 130 -5.37 1.94 2.48
N SER A 131 -4.10 2.28 2.67
CA SER A 131 -3.05 1.24 2.84
C SER A 131 -3.20 0.43 4.13
N LYS A 132 -3.97 0.96 5.11
CA LYS A 132 -4.33 0.31 6.39
C LYS A 132 -3.12 -0.28 7.13
N PRO A 133 -2.14 0.55 7.52
CA PRO A 133 -1.00 0.08 8.30
C PRO A 133 -1.47 -0.42 9.67
N ASP A 134 -0.82 -1.47 10.20
CA ASP A 134 -1.23 -2.15 11.43
C ASP A 134 -1.24 -1.24 12.67
N HIS A 135 -0.40 -0.20 12.69
CA HIS A 135 -0.22 0.68 13.84
C HIS A 135 -0.19 2.16 13.43
N LEU A 136 -1.27 2.65 12.85
CA LEU A 136 -1.39 4.09 12.60
C LEU A 136 -1.86 4.81 13.88
N PRO A 137 -1.03 5.63 14.52
CA PRO A 137 -1.45 6.39 15.69
C PRO A 137 -2.46 7.47 15.29
N HIS A 138 -3.49 7.71 16.13
CA HIS A 138 -4.42 8.81 15.93
C HIS A 138 -3.71 10.16 15.83
N ASP A 139 -4.15 11.03 14.93
CA ASP A 139 -3.60 12.37 14.75
C ASP A 139 -4.28 13.35 15.71
N LEU A 140 -3.68 13.54 16.88
CA LEU A 140 -4.25 14.39 17.91
C LEU A 140 -3.70 15.83 17.90
N ARG A 141 -2.62 16.09 17.18
CA ARG A 141 -1.96 17.42 17.04
C ARG A 141 -1.71 18.15 18.36
N LEU A 142 -1.36 17.41 19.39
CA LEU A 142 -1.16 17.95 20.73
C LEU A 142 0.04 18.90 20.82
N SER A 143 1.04 18.72 19.98
CA SER A 143 2.22 19.63 19.93
C SER A 143 1.92 20.96 19.24
N ASN A 144 0.90 21.00 18.38
CA ASN A 144 0.47 22.21 17.63
C ASN A 144 -1.08 22.29 17.57
N PRO A 145 -1.75 22.53 18.70
CA PRO A 145 -3.21 22.57 18.76
C PRO A 145 -3.75 23.80 18.01
N TRP A 146 -4.86 23.61 17.30
CA TRP A 146 -5.60 24.73 16.66
C TRP A 146 -6.48 25.44 17.67
N PRO A 147 -6.95 26.69 17.37
CA PRO A 147 -7.64 27.56 18.33
C PRO A 147 -8.84 26.91 19.01
N GLU A 148 -9.68 26.18 18.29
CA GLU A 148 -10.88 25.56 18.83
C GLU A 148 -10.56 24.39 19.78
N LEU A 149 -9.48 23.63 19.52
CA LEU A 149 -9.00 22.60 20.43
C LEU A 149 -8.43 23.23 21.72
N SER A 150 -7.68 24.31 21.57
CA SER A 150 -7.18 25.07 22.73
C SER A 150 -8.33 25.65 23.55
N ALA A 151 -9.33 26.25 22.91
CA ALA A 151 -10.52 26.78 23.58
C ALA A 151 -11.32 25.67 24.30
N PHE A 152 -11.42 24.49 23.70
CA PHE A 152 -12.02 23.33 24.36
C PHE A 152 -11.27 22.94 25.64
N ALA A 153 -9.94 22.87 25.57
CA ALA A 153 -9.13 22.56 26.75
C ALA A 153 -9.31 23.62 27.85
N GLU A 154 -9.34 24.92 27.49
CA GLU A 154 -9.58 26.01 28.43
C GLU A 154 -10.94 25.91 29.15
N SER A 155 -11.96 25.33 28.53
CA SER A 155 -13.28 25.17 29.15
C SER A 155 -13.27 24.29 30.40
N PHE A 156 -12.22 23.49 30.60
CA PHE A 156 -12.04 22.67 31.81
C PHE A 156 -11.32 23.40 32.96
N ARG A 157 -10.94 24.66 32.79
CA ARG A 157 -10.36 25.45 33.87
C ARG A 157 -11.46 25.95 34.81
N ILE A 158 -11.32 25.64 36.09
CA ILE A 158 -12.22 26.11 37.13
C ILE A 158 -11.48 27.13 37.98
N GLY A 159 -11.92 28.44 37.90
CA GLY A 159 -11.38 29.54 38.71
C GLY A 159 -11.01 30.79 37.90
N ASP A 160 -10.93 31.96 38.57
CA ASP A 160 -10.71 33.27 37.93
C ASP A 160 -9.24 33.58 37.59
N GLY A 161 -8.47 32.63 37.17
CA GLY A 161 -7.17 32.82 36.52
C GLY A 161 -6.04 33.43 37.34
N ALA A 162 -6.20 33.60 38.66
CA ALA A 162 -5.27 34.37 39.51
C ALA A 162 -4.15 33.54 40.16
N LYS A 163 -4.14 32.21 40.06
CA LYS A 163 -3.07 31.36 40.60
C LYS A 163 -2.62 30.33 39.58
N GLU A 164 -1.41 30.42 39.21
CA GLU A 164 -0.72 29.81 38.09
C GLU A 164 -0.52 28.27 38.17
N TYR A 165 -0.93 27.62 39.26
CA TYR A 165 -0.59 26.20 39.52
C TYR A 165 -1.75 25.28 39.88
N ASP A 166 -3.00 25.78 39.83
CA ASP A 166 -4.12 25.05 40.43
C ASP A 166 -5.32 24.86 39.50
N LEU A 167 -5.03 24.40 38.27
CA LEU A 167 -6.05 24.16 37.22
C LEU A 167 -7.17 23.22 37.67
N TYR A 168 -6.90 22.35 38.64
CA TYR A 168 -7.80 21.30 39.07
C TYR A 168 -8.04 21.23 40.58
N GLU A 169 -7.46 22.14 41.39
CA GLU A 169 -7.54 22.08 42.87
C GLU A 169 -8.98 22.11 43.39
N HIS A 170 -9.83 22.88 42.72
CA HIS A 170 -11.24 23.01 43.10
C HIS A 170 -12.19 21.99 42.45
N MET A 171 -11.65 21.11 41.61
CA MET A 171 -12.41 20.05 40.95
C MET A 171 -12.54 18.86 41.92
N ASP A 172 -13.75 18.33 42.08
CA ASP A 172 -13.93 17.10 42.86
C ASP A 172 -13.26 15.90 42.18
N ASP A 173 -12.93 14.88 42.97
CA ASP A 173 -12.16 13.73 42.47
C ASP A 173 -12.87 12.94 41.38
N MET A 174 -14.20 12.91 41.37
CA MET A 174 -14.97 12.20 40.36
C MET A 174 -14.90 12.92 39.02
N THR A 175 -15.09 14.23 39.03
CA THR A 175 -14.96 15.06 37.84
C THR A 175 -13.52 15.03 37.31
N PHE A 176 -12.52 15.13 38.19
CA PHE A 176 -11.10 15.08 37.80
C PHE A 176 -10.72 13.78 37.08
N LYS A 177 -11.21 12.63 37.55
CA LYS A 177 -10.94 11.33 36.94
C LYS A 177 -11.47 11.19 35.51
N HIS A 178 -12.46 12.01 35.14
CA HIS A 178 -13.10 11.98 33.83
C HIS A 178 -12.66 13.15 32.91
N VAL A 179 -11.64 13.93 33.30
CA VAL A 179 -11.03 14.90 32.39
C VAL A 179 -10.29 14.13 31.30
N PRO A 180 -10.61 14.36 29.99
CA PRO A 180 -9.93 13.67 28.91
C PRO A 180 -8.41 13.88 28.96
N TYR A 181 -7.61 12.84 28.75
CA TYR A 181 -6.15 12.97 28.80
C TYR A 181 -5.60 13.96 27.77
N VAL A 182 -6.31 14.18 26.64
CA VAL A 182 -5.99 15.20 25.64
C VAL A 182 -5.98 16.59 26.28
N VAL A 183 -6.97 16.90 27.11
CA VAL A 183 -7.07 18.18 27.84
C VAL A 183 -5.92 18.32 28.84
N LEU A 184 -5.63 17.26 29.61
CA LEU A 184 -4.50 17.25 30.55
C LEU A 184 -3.18 17.52 29.84
N LEU A 185 -2.95 16.88 28.69
CA LEU A 185 -1.73 17.07 27.90
C LEU A 185 -1.61 18.48 27.32
N LEU A 186 -2.70 19.08 26.86
CA LEU A 186 -2.69 20.46 26.35
C LEU A 186 -2.37 21.46 27.46
N HIS A 187 -2.95 21.31 28.64
CA HIS A 187 -2.60 22.14 29.80
C HIS A 187 -1.14 21.97 30.23
N MET A 188 -0.62 20.71 30.20
CA MET A 188 0.78 20.45 30.51
C MET A 188 1.73 21.08 29.47
N LEU A 189 1.35 21.07 28.18
CA LEU A 189 2.13 21.73 27.13
C LEU A 189 2.16 23.25 27.35
N GLU A 190 1.03 23.85 27.69
CA GLU A 190 0.96 25.28 27.99
C GLU A 190 1.80 25.64 29.22
N GLN A 191 1.70 24.87 30.30
CA GLN A 191 2.53 25.04 31.50
C GLN A 191 4.01 24.89 31.16
N TRP A 192 4.39 23.88 30.36
CA TRP A 192 5.76 23.69 29.90
C TRP A 192 6.27 24.93 29.16
N LYS A 193 5.52 25.43 28.16
CA LYS A 193 5.92 26.62 27.40
C LYS A 193 6.10 27.86 28.28
N ARG A 194 5.30 28.02 29.33
CA ARG A 194 5.44 29.14 30.30
C ARG A 194 6.73 29.06 31.12
N THR A 195 7.19 27.85 31.45
CA THR A 195 8.39 27.63 32.25
C THR A 195 9.67 27.49 31.43
N HIS A 196 9.56 27.35 30.09
CA HIS A 196 10.68 27.11 29.17
C HIS A 196 10.69 28.13 28.01
N ASP A 197 10.52 29.41 28.31
CA ASP A 197 10.62 30.53 27.38
C ASP A 197 9.80 30.39 26.07
N GLY A 198 8.68 29.69 26.14
CA GLY A 198 7.81 29.41 24.99
C GLY A 198 8.22 28.22 24.13
N GLU A 199 9.36 27.58 24.43
CA GLU A 199 9.83 26.41 23.67
C GLU A 199 9.00 25.16 23.97
N ALA A 200 8.77 24.36 22.92
CA ALA A 200 8.11 23.05 23.05
C ALA A 200 9.12 21.99 23.53
N PRO A 201 8.66 20.95 24.25
CA PRO A 201 9.50 19.86 24.67
C PRO A 201 10.04 19.09 23.44
N CYS A 202 11.33 18.75 23.42
CA CYS A 202 11.98 18.19 22.23
C CYS A 202 12.97 17.06 22.51
N THR A 203 13.32 16.80 23.78
CA THR A 203 14.30 15.80 24.17
C THR A 203 13.70 14.65 24.98
N SER A 204 14.46 13.56 25.09
CA SER A 204 14.09 12.45 26.00
C SER A 204 14.16 12.85 27.48
N ALA A 205 14.92 13.90 27.84
CA ALA A 205 14.94 14.46 29.18
C ALA A 205 13.64 15.21 29.46
N ASP A 206 13.18 16.04 28.51
CA ASP A 206 11.92 16.78 28.58
C ASP A 206 10.75 15.80 28.73
N LEU A 207 10.76 14.70 27.97
CA LEU A 207 9.72 13.67 28.10
C LEU A 207 9.68 13.05 29.50
N ARG A 208 10.84 12.82 30.12
CA ARG A 208 10.89 12.27 31.48
C ARG A 208 10.34 13.27 32.50
N GLU A 209 10.68 14.55 32.33
CA GLU A 209 10.18 15.64 33.18
C GLU A 209 8.66 15.80 33.01
N LEU A 210 8.16 15.88 31.79
CA LEU A 210 6.72 15.91 31.50
C LEU A 210 5.97 14.75 32.16
N LYS A 211 6.48 13.53 32.00
CA LYS A 211 5.89 12.34 32.66
C LYS A 211 5.92 12.43 34.18
N ALA A 212 6.95 13.04 34.76
CA ALA A 212 7.02 13.25 36.21
C ALA A 212 5.98 14.29 36.67
N ASN A 213 5.85 15.38 35.93
CA ASN A 213 4.87 16.44 36.20
C ASN A 213 3.42 15.92 36.08
N ILE A 214 3.12 15.14 35.04
CA ILE A 214 1.80 14.50 34.91
C ILE A 214 1.52 13.54 36.07
N ARG A 215 2.50 12.72 36.49
CA ARG A 215 2.35 11.84 37.64
C ARG A 215 2.14 12.60 38.96
N ALA A 216 2.73 13.77 39.10
CA ALA A 216 2.53 14.62 40.29
C ALA A 216 1.09 15.12 40.44
N MET A 217 0.27 15.06 39.39
CA MET A 217 -1.17 15.38 39.44
C MET A 217 -2.01 14.26 40.06
N LEU A 218 -1.46 13.07 40.30
CA LEU A 218 -2.18 11.97 40.97
C LEU A 218 -2.66 12.39 42.37
N ARG A 219 -3.93 12.17 42.66
CA ARG A 219 -4.58 12.50 43.95
C ARG A 219 -4.70 11.28 44.87
N LYS A 220 -5.26 10.20 44.33
CA LYS A 220 -5.52 8.93 45.07
C LYS A 220 -4.71 7.75 44.51
N GLY A 221 -3.90 7.96 43.51
CA GLY A 221 -2.95 6.97 42.99
C GLY A 221 -3.53 5.98 41.96
N ASP A 222 -4.80 6.12 41.56
CA ASP A 222 -5.47 5.20 40.62
C ASP A 222 -6.38 5.93 39.60
N GLU A 223 -5.92 7.09 39.13
CA GLU A 223 -6.62 7.84 38.09
C GLU A 223 -6.19 7.32 36.70
N GLU A 224 -7.11 6.68 35.97
CA GLU A 224 -6.88 6.08 34.65
C GLU A 224 -6.50 7.14 33.61
N ASN A 225 -7.18 8.30 33.62
CA ASN A 225 -6.87 9.41 32.71
C ASN A 225 -5.44 9.93 32.88
N ILE A 226 -4.88 9.91 34.10
CA ILE A 226 -3.47 10.27 34.34
C ILE A 226 -2.53 9.19 33.76
N ARG A 227 -2.89 7.91 33.87
CA ARG A 227 -2.14 6.82 33.24
C ARG A 227 -2.12 6.94 31.73
N GLU A 228 -3.28 7.22 31.12
CA GLU A 228 -3.42 7.51 29.69
C GLU A 228 -2.55 8.72 29.28
N ALA A 229 -2.63 9.82 30.03
CA ALA A 229 -1.82 11.01 29.78
C ALA A 229 -0.29 10.71 29.84
N VAL A 230 0.17 9.95 30.83
CA VAL A 230 1.59 9.53 30.92
C VAL A 230 1.99 8.65 29.75
N ALA A 231 1.12 7.74 29.29
CA ALA A 231 1.38 6.90 28.12
C ALA A 231 1.47 7.74 26.84
N ALA A 232 0.58 8.72 26.67
CA ALA A 232 0.48 9.57 25.49
C ALA A 232 1.41 10.81 25.52
N ALA A 233 2.14 11.09 26.61
CA ALA A 233 3.00 12.26 26.76
C ALA A 233 4.07 12.42 25.65
N HIS A 234 4.50 11.32 25.02
CA HIS A 234 5.43 11.34 23.89
C HIS A 234 4.91 12.13 22.69
N ARG A 235 3.58 12.31 22.56
CA ARG A 235 2.92 13.06 21.48
C ARG A 235 3.10 14.58 21.61
N LEU A 236 3.60 15.06 22.74
CA LEU A 236 3.95 16.48 22.96
C LEU A 236 5.35 16.82 22.44
N ILE A 237 6.19 15.82 22.20
CA ILE A 237 7.57 16.04 21.79
C ILE A 237 7.63 16.49 20.33
N SER A 238 8.17 17.68 20.12
CA SER A 238 8.47 18.21 18.80
C SER A 238 9.97 18.06 18.51
N PRO A 239 10.39 17.26 17.51
CA PRO A 239 11.81 17.11 17.21
C PRO A 239 12.43 18.44 16.82
N LYS A 240 13.58 18.81 17.41
CA LYS A 240 14.34 20.00 17.00
C LYS A 240 14.84 19.81 15.56
N PRO A 241 14.75 20.85 14.72
CA PRO A 241 15.42 20.84 13.42
C PRO A 241 16.93 20.65 13.66
N SER A 242 17.52 19.58 13.10
CA SER A 242 18.94 19.31 13.20
C SER A 242 19.72 20.39 12.46
N SER A 243 20.64 21.07 13.17
CA SER A 243 21.50 22.14 12.64
C SER A 243 22.57 21.67 11.65
N SER A 244 22.57 20.40 11.27
CA SER A 244 23.63 19.76 10.46
C SER A 244 23.22 19.34 9.05
N SER A 245 21.97 19.59 8.61
CA SER A 245 21.57 19.37 7.22
C SER A 245 21.14 20.71 6.61
N SER A 246 21.92 21.17 5.64
CA SER A 246 21.64 22.36 4.81
C SER A 246 20.48 22.16 3.82
N SER A 247 19.52 21.32 4.15
CA SER A 247 18.33 21.06 3.35
C SER A 247 17.09 21.33 4.20
N SER A 248 16.47 22.48 3.94
CA SER A 248 15.10 22.93 4.26
C SER A 248 14.57 22.72 5.69
N PRO A 249 13.85 23.72 6.26
CA PRO A 249 13.31 23.65 7.61
C PRO A 249 12.24 22.57 7.69
N SER A 250 12.47 21.62 8.55
CA SER A 250 11.64 20.55 9.09
C SER A 250 10.10 20.61 8.90
N SER A 251 9.60 20.52 7.68
CA SER A 251 8.24 20.07 7.42
C SER A 251 8.14 18.52 7.49
N ALA A 252 9.26 17.84 7.61
CA ALA A 252 9.36 16.39 7.61
C ALA A 252 8.81 15.68 8.86
N ALA A 253 8.50 16.42 9.94
CA ALA A 253 8.03 15.80 11.18
C ALA A 253 6.53 15.50 11.23
N THR A 254 5.75 16.07 10.31
CA THR A 254 4.27 15.96 10.29
C THR A 254 3.72 15.12 9.14
N VAL A 255 4.51 14.92 8.08
CA VAL A 255 4.11 14.11 6.91
C VAL A 255 4.93 12.81 6.89
N PRO A 256 4.30 11.61 6.91
CA PRO A 256 5.01 10.34 6.76
C PRO A 256 5.84 10.29 5.48
N SER A 257 7.00 9.62 5.50
CA SER A 257 7.94 9.55 4.37
C SER A 257 7.31 9.01 3.09
N GLU A 258 6.47 7.99 3.22
CA GLU A 258 5.73 7.37 2.12
C GLU A 258 4.74 8.34 1.48
N VAL A 259 4.02 9.11 2.30
CA VAL A 259 3.08 10.13 1.83
C VAL A 259 3.84 11.32 1.22
N ALA A 260 4.95 11.72 1.83
CA ALA A 260 5.83 12.76 1.27
C ALA A 260 6.34 12.36 -0.13
N ALA A 261 6.67 11.08 -0.34
CA ALA A 261 7.04 10.56 -1.66
C ALA A 261 5.88 10.69 -2.67
N VAL A 262 4.64 10.42 -2.25
CA VAL A 262 3.45 10.59 -3.11
C VAL A 262 3.20 12.07 -3.43
N LEU A 263 3.28 12.95 -2.43
CA LEU A 263 3.07 14.40 -2.64
C LEU A 263 4.15 15.02 -3.54
N ASN A 264 5.37 14.49 -3.54
CA ASN A 264 6.49 14.95 -4.37
C ASN A 264 6.65 14.18 -5.69
N ASP A 265 5.77 13.23 -5.97
CA ASP A 265 5.76 12.50 -7.24
C ASP A 265 5.58 13.49 -8.42
N PRO A 266 6.30 13.31 -9.55
CA PRO A 266 6.11 14.14 -10.74
C PRO A 266 4.64 14.25 -11.20
N ALA A 267 3.86 13.17 -11.08
CA ALA A 267 2.44 13.16 -11.43
C ALA A 267 1.58 14.11 -10.55
N ALA A 268 2.00 14.39 -9.32
CA ALA A 268 1.33 15.33 -8.42
C ALA A 268 1.43 16.79 -8.89
N ARG A 269 2.33 17.11 -9.83
CA ARG A 269 2.50 18.47 -10.36
C ARG A 269 1.58 18.81 -11.52
N LEU A 270 0.81 17.85 -12.02
CA LEU A 270 -0.14 17.99 -13.13
C LEU A 270 0.49 18.58 -14.41
N GLY A 271 1.82 18.47 -14.57
CA GLY A 271 2.53 18.88 -15.77
C GLY A 271 2.20 18.00 -16.96
N ASP A 272 2.73 18.37 -18.12
CA ASP A 272 2.50 17.73 -19.44
C ASP A 272 3.09 16.30 -19.50
N THR A 273 2.48 15.36 -18.77
CA THR A 273 2.92 13.96 -18.69
C THR A 273 2.43 13.10 -19.85
N GLY A 274 1.69 13.68 -20.82
CA GLY A 274 1.15 12.95 -21.98
C GLY A 274 0.14 11.84 -21.65
N THR A 275 -0.14 11.61 -20.39
CA THR A 275 -1.13 10.65 -19.90
C THR A 275 -2.35 11.38 -19.32
N ALA A 276 -3.54 10.83 -19.52
CA ALA A 276 -4.75 11.38 -18.91
C ALA A 276 -4.62 11.42 -17.38
N VAL A 277 -4.61 12.61 -16.81
CA VAL A 277 -4.48 12.83 -15.37
C VAL A 277 -5.71 12.25 -14.65
N THR A 278 -5.51 11.32 -13.73
CA THR A 278 -6.58 10.70 -12.94
C THR A 278 -7.06 11.62 -11.81
N ASN A 279 -8.28 11.40 -11.32
CA ASN A 279 -8.81 12.13 -10.17
C ASN A 279 -7.91 12.04 -8.93
N PHE A 280 -7.28 10.87 -8.73
CA PHE A 280 -6.31 10.66 -7.64
C PHE A 280 -5.19 11.71 -7.67
N TRP A 281 -4.53 11.90 -8.82
CA TRP A 281 -3.43 12.85 -8.94
C TRP A 281 -3.86 14.32 -8.83
N ILE A 282 -5.10 14.64 -9.24
CA ILE A 282 -5.64 16.00 -9.05
C ILE A 282 -5.82 16.28 -7.56
N ILE A 283 -6.37 15.33 -6.80
CA ILE A 283 -6.55 15.48 -5.35
C ILE A 283 -5.19 15.48 -4.64
N VAL A 284 -4.23 14.62 -5.04
CA VAL A 284 -2.86 14.64 -4.50
C VAL A 284 -2.17 15.99 -4.76
N SER A 285 -2.35 16.55 -5.95
CA SER A 285 -1.85 17.91 -6.25
C SER A 285 -2.45 18.99 -5.36
N ALA A 286 -3.74 18.87 -5.05
CA ALA A 286 -4.40 19.77 -4.11
C ALA A 286 -3.91 19.57 -2.67
N LEU A 287 -3.70 18.33 -2.24
CA LEU A 287 -3.10 18.01 -0.93
C LEU A 287 -1.67 18.55 -0.83
N ARG A 288 -0.87 18.41 -1.90
CA ARG A 288 0.49 18.97 -1.96
C ARG A 288 0.47 20.48 -1.75
N GLU A 289 -0.44 21.18 -2.42
CA GLU A 289 -0.59 22.62 -2.27
C GLU A 289 -1.10 23.00 -0.88
N PHE A 290 -2.06 22.26 -0.32
CA PHE A 290 -2.54 22.45 1.06
C PHE A 290 -1.40 22.34 2.07
N VAL A 291 -0.49 21.38 1.89
CA VAL A 291 0.63 21.14 2.82
C VAL A 291 1.77 22.14 2.61
N TYR A 292 2.21 22.35 1.38
CA TYR A 292 3.43 23.10 1.07
C TYR A 292 3.20 24.52 0.55
N GLY A 293 1.97 24.86 0.20
CA GLY A 293 1.61 26.14 -0.42
C GLY A 293 1.67 26.12 -1.94
N ASP A 294 1.14 27.19 -2.53
CA ASP A 294 1.13 27.36 -3.98
C ASP A 294 2.54 27.67 -4.50
N GLY A 295 2.96 26.99 -5.55
CA GLY A 295 4.29 27.17 -6.18
C GLY A 295 5.48 26.64 -5.40
N ALA A 296 5.31 25.76 -4.42
CA ALA A 296 6.41 25.12 -3.71
C ALA A 296 7.29 24.31 -4.67
N ASP A 297 8.63 24.51 -4.53
CA ASP A 297 9.66 23.80 -5.31
C ASP A 297 9.75 22.30 -4.97
N ASP A 298 10.74 21.61 -5.59
CA ASP A 298 10.97 20.17 -5.41
C ASP A 298 11.25 19.74 -3.96
N ASN A 299 11.62 20.68 -3.09
CA ASN A 299 11.90 20.45 -1.68
C ASN A 299 10.77 20.93 -0.76
N GLY A 300 9.62 21.37 -1.32
CA GLY A 300 8.52 21.95 -0.53
C GLY A 300 8.83 23.36 0.00
N THR A 301 9.81 24.04 -0.57
CA THR A 301 10.19 25.41 -0.23
C THR A 301 9.42 26.39 -1.12
N SER A 302 8.62 27.28 -0.53
CA SER A 302 7.93 28.31 -1.30
C SER A 302 8.94 29.38 -1.77
N PRO A 303 8.94 29.80 -3.05
CA PRO A 303 9.78 30.89 -3.49
C PRO A 303 9.27 32.22 -2.89
N GLY A 304 9.98 32.76 -1.90
CA GLY A 304 9.81 34.12 -1.46
C GLY A 304 9.29 34.36 -0.05
N GLY A 305 10.12 34.10 0.95
CA GLY A 305 10.02 34.68 2.29
C GLY A 305 11.12 35.74 2.49
N GLY A 306 11.12 36.79 1.67
CA GLY A 306 11.91 37.99 1.97
C GLY A 306 11.21 38.76 3.08
N CYS A 307 11.85 38.90 4.23
CA CYS A 307 11.46 39.86 5.25
C CYS A 307 11.33 41.25 4.61
N MET A 308 10.14 41.82 4.67
CA MET A 308 9.95 43.27 4.63
C MET A 308 9.31 43.66 5.97
N ASP A 309 10.16 44.25 6.80
CA ASP A 309 9.73 45.07 7.91
C ASP A 309 8.93 46.27 7.35
N THR A 310 7.66 46.34 7.67
CA THR A 310 6.94 47.63 7.69
C THR A 310 5.86 47.55 8.76
N ASP A 311 6.12 48.28 9.83
CA ASP A 311 5.11 48.72 10.79
C ASP A 311 3.97 49.46 10.09
N SER A 312 2.73 48.99 10.20
CA SER A 312 1.56 49.87 10.23
C SER A 312 0.31 49.10 10.68
N GLU A 313 -0.28 49.60 11.72
CA GLU A 313 -1.57 49.22 12.29
C GLU A 313 -2.70 49.25 11.26
N SER A 314 -3.46 48.14 11.15
CA SER A 314 -4.89 48.17 10.89
C SER A 314 -5.52 46.81 11.18
N GLU A 315 -6.22 46.74 12.29
CA GLU A 315 -7.23 45.72 12.59
C GLU A 315 -8.31 45.71 11.50
N SER A 316 -8.72 44.53 11.08
CA SER A 316 -9.84 44.17 10.20
C SER A 316 -9.48 43.73 8.79
N ARG A 317 -8.85 42.52 8.65
CA ARG A 317 -8.93 41.66 7.43
C ARG A 317 -8.36 40.29 7.72
N ILE A 318 -8.96 39.56 8.63
CA ILE A 318 -8.69 38.13 8.79
C ILE A 318 -9.70 37.38 7.91
N SER A 319 -9.41 37.22 6.62
CA SER A 319 -10.05 36.21 5.78
C SER A 319 -9.48 36.02 4.36
N ALA A 320 -8.43 36.73 3.92
CA ALA A 320 -8.04 36.65 2.51
C ALA A 320 -6.52 36.67 2.21
N SER A 321 -5.62 36.48 3.16
CA SER A 321 -4.18 36.61 2.88
C SER A 321 -3.29 35.39 3.24
N SER A 322 -3.86 34.22 3.52
CA SER A 322 -3.08 33.00 3.72
C SER A 322 -3.00 32.09 2.47
N ALA A 323 -3.39 32.60 1.31
CA ALA A 323 -3.48 31.80 0.08
C ALA A 323 -2.14 31.38 -0.55
N GLY A 324 -0.99 31.68 0.07
CA GLY A 324 0.32 31.31 -0.45
C GLY A 324 1.22 30.52 0.50
N MET A 325 0.85 30.40 1.79
CA MET A 325 1.62 29.61 2.77
C MET A 325 0.91 28.31 3.07
N GLY A 326 1.56 27.18 2.78
CA GLY A 326 1.04 25.86 3.13
C GLY A 326 0.89 25.65 4.65
N THR A 327 0.01 24.74 5.03
CA THR A 327 -0.25 24.39 6.44
C THR A 327 0.91 23.65 7.09
N ARG A 328 1.79 23.06 6.28
CA ARG A 328 2.86 22.12 6.66
C ARG A 328 2.38 20.85 7.37
N GLU A 329 1.08 20.62 7.37
CA GLU A 329 0.42 19.46 7.96
C GLU A 329 -0.58 18.88 6.97
N LEU A 330 -0.78 17.56 7.01
CA LEU A 330 -1.83 16.90 6.24
C LEU A 330 -3.22 17.27 6.83
N PRO A 331 -4.31 17.16 6.06
CA PRO A 331 -5.65 17.22 6.63
C PRO A 331 -5.80 16.22 7.77
N ILE A 332 -6.49 16.63 8.85
CA ILE A 332 -6.72 15.73 10.00
C ILE A 332 -7.83 14.73 9.67
N ASP A 333 -7.69 13.50 10.18
CA ASP A 333 -8.69 12.44 9.95
C ASP A 333 -9.96 12.60 10.80
N GLY A 334 -9.88 13.38 11.87
CA GLY A 334 -11.00 13.66 12.79
C GLY A 334 -11.32 12.49 13.74
N SER A 335 -10.47 11.46 13.81
CA SER A 335 -10.67 10.31 14.68
C SER A 335 -10.07 10.53 16.07
N LEU A 336 -10.74 10.02 17.09
CA LEU A 336 -10.25 10.01 18.47
C LEU A 336 -10.04 8.56 18.95
N PRO A 337 -9.02 8.29 19.77
CA PRO A 337 -8.91 7.05 20.49
C PRO A 337 -9.97 6.97 21.58
N ASP A 338 -10.26 5.78 22.02
CA ASP A 338 -10.99 5.57 23.26
C ASP A 338 -10.20 6.13 24.45
N MET A 339 -10.87 6.80 25.38
CA MET A 339 -10.25 7.46 26.52
C MET A 339 -11.20 7.60 27.70
N THR A 340 -10.64 7.66 28.89
CA THR A 340 -11.39 7.92 30.11
C THR A 340 -11.93 9.35 30.13
N SER A 341 -13.27 9.49 30.04
CA SER A 341 -13.95 10.79 30.02
C SER A 341 -15.44 10.60 30.36
N THR A 342 -16.16 11.70 30.55
CA THR A 342 -17.63 11.66 30.46
C THR A 342 -18.08 11.54 29.02
N THR A 343 -19.24 10.94 28.78
CA THR A 343 -19.82 10.85 27.42
C THR A 343 -19.98 12.22 26.78
N GLU A 344 -20.40 13.22 27.55
CA GLU A 344 -20.58 14.60 27.09
C GLU A 344 -19.25 15.22 26.63
N SER A 345 -18.21 15.08 27.47
CA SER A 345 -16.87 15.60 27.15
C SER A 345 -16.24 14.90 25.94
N TYR A 346 -16.45 13.57 25.82
CA TYR A 346 -15.96 12.81 24.67
C TYR A 346 -16.63 13.27 23.37
N LEU A 347 -17.97 13.37 23.38
CA LEU A 347 -18.73 13.80 22.20
C LEU A 347 -18.39 15.24 21.80
N ALA A 348 -18.25 16.16 22.78
CA ALA A 348 -17.85 17.53 22.51
C ALA A 348 -16.42 17.60 21.91
N LEU A 349 -15.47 16.81 22.43
CA LEU A 349 -14.13 16.72 21.85
C LEU A 349 -14.17 16.13 20.44
N GLN A 350 -14.98 15.08 20.22
CA GLN A 350 -15.16 14.47 18.90
C GLN A 350 -15.72 15.48 17.88
N GLU A 351 -16.65 16.34 18.30
CA GLU A 351 -17.20 17.42 17.46
C GLU A 351 -16.10 18.41 17.03
N VAL A 352 -15.20 18.81 17.96
CA VAL A 352 -14.06 19.70 17.66
C VAL A 352 -13.15 19.09 16.59
N TYR A 353 -12.79 17.79 16.74
CA TYR A 353 -11.95 17.10 15.74
C TYR A 353 -12.65 16.90 14.41
N THR A 354 -13.94 16.55 14.43
CA THR A 354 -14.75 16.36 13.21
C THR A 354 -14.95 17.67 12.45
N ALA A 355 -15.18 18.77 13.16
CA ALA A 355 -15.32 20.11 12.56
C ALA A 355 -14.01 20.55 11.87
N LYS A 356 -12.86 20.31 12.52
CA LYS A 356 -11.55 20.59 11.92
C LYS A 356 -11.32 19.75 10.67
N ALA A 357 -11.61 18.45 10.72
CA ALA A 357 -11.48 17.56 9.57
C ALA A 357 -12.37 17.99 8.39
N ALA A 358 -13.60 18.44 8.67
CA ALA A 358 -14.49 18.99 7.65
C ALA A 358 -13.92 20.27 7.03
N SER A 359 -13.43 21.19 7.86
CA SER A 359 -12.80 22.45 7.40
C SER A 359 -11.58 22.20 6.52
N ASP A 360 -10.70 21.25 6.90
CA ASP A 360 -9.52 20.89 6.11
C ASP A 360 -9.93 20.27 4.77
N ALA A 361 -10.93 19.38 4.78
CA ALA A 361 -11.43 18.75 3.55
C ALA A 361 -12.08 19.78 2.60
N ASP A 362 -12.82 20.76 3.12
CA ASP A 362 -13.40 21.83 2.34
C ASP A 362 -12.32 22.75 1.73
N ALA A 363 -11.25 23.02 2.47
CA ALA A 363 -10.11 23.78 1.96
C ALA A 363 -9.43 23.04 0.79
N VAL A 364 -9.17 21.74 0.94
CA VAL A 364 -8.61 20.90 -0.14
C VAL A 364 -9.58 20.85 -1.34
N TYR A 365 -10.89 20.70 -1.11
CA TYR A 365 -11.87 20.67 -2.19
C TYR A 365 -11.90 21.98 -3.00
N ASN A 366 -11.77 23.12 -2.34
CA ASN A 366 -11.68 24.41 -3.04
C ASN A 366 -10.44 24.50 -3.94
N ILE A 367 -9.30 23.92 -3.51
CA ILE A 367 -8.10 23.81 -4.35
C ILE A 367 -8.36 22.87 -5.54
N VAL A 368 -9.02 21.72 -5.30
CA VAL A 368 -9.38 20.77 -6.38
C VAL A 368 -10.24 21.47 -7.45
N ARG A 369 -11.28 22.20 -7.04
CA ARG A 369 -12.15 22.93 -7.98
C ARG A 369 -11.37 23.94 -8.83
N ARG A 370 -10.46 24.69 -8.21
CA ARG A 370 -9.59 25.62 -8.95
C ARG A 370 -8.75 24.89 -9.99
N LYS A 371 -8.10 23.77 -9.61
CA LYS A 371 -7.28 22.96 -10.54
C LYS A 371 -8.11 22.36 -11.67
N LEU A 372 -9.33 21.89 -11.41
CA LEU A 372 -10.24 21.41 -12.45
C LEU A 372 -10.58 22.53 -13.46
N ALA A 373 -10.87 23.73 -12.96
CA ALA A 373 -11.14 24.89 -13.81
C ALA A 373 -9.93 25.28 -14.67
N GLU A 374 -8.71 25.26 -14.12
CA GLU A 374 -7.45 25.50 -14.83
C GLU A 374 -7.21 24.47 -15.94
N MET A 375 -7.62 23.21 -15.71
CA MET A 375 -7.52 22.12 -16.69
C MET A 375 -8.68 22.08 -17.70
N GLY A 376 -9.69 22.95 -17.56
CA GLY A 376 -10.90 22.94 -18.39
C GLY A 376 -11.78 21.70 -18.18
N ARG A 377 -11.68 21.03 -17.02
CA ARG A 377 -12.49 19.86 -16.68
C ARG A 377 -13.77 20.29 -15.94
N ASP A 378 -14.80 19.46 -16.04
CA ASP A 378 -16.05 19.66 -15.33
C ASP A 378 -15.81 19.61 -13.79
N ASP A 379 -16.34 20.61 -13.09
CA ASP A 379 -16.29 20.71 -11.64
C ASP A 379 -16.95 19.50 -10.94
N ALA A 380 -17.94 18.87 -11.58
CA ALA A 380 -18.59 17.66 -11.09
C ALA A 380 -17.77 16.37 -11.28
N SER A 381 -16.62 16.42 -11.94
CA SER A 381 -15.78 15.23 -12.20
C SER A 381 -15.14 14.65 -10.95
N ILE A 382 -15.03 15.43 -9.86
CA ILE A 382 -14.55 15.00 -8.55
C ILE A 382 -15.55 15.48 -7.50
N SER A 383 -16.15 14.54 -6.77
CA SER A 383 -17.14 14.86 -5.74
C SER A 383 -16.49 15.30 -4.41
N PRO A 384 -17.19 16.13 -3.59
CA PRO A 384 -16.73 16.45 -2.24
C PRO A 384 -16.53 15.20 -1.37
N VAL A 385 -17.29 14.12 -1.63
CA VAL A 385 -17.20 12.87 -0.89
C VAL A 385 -15.88 12.16 -1.18
N GLU A 386 -15.40 12.15 -2.44
CA GLU A 386 -14.10 11.59 -2.81
C GLU A 386 -12.94 12.35 -2.14
N VAL A 387 -13.01 13.69 -2.15
CA VAL A 387 -11.99 14.53 -1.51
C VAL A 387 -11.97 14.30 0.00
N LYS A 388 -13.15 14.29 0.64
CA LYS A 388 -13.28 14.02 2.08
C LYS A 388 -12.75 12.64 2.45
N HIS A 389 -13.04 11.62 1.65
CA HIS A 389 -12.51 10.27 1.84
C HIS A 389 -10.99 10.25 1.75
N MET A 390 -10.41 10.92 0.76
CA MET A 390 -8.97 11.00 0.58
C MET A 390 -8.28 11.81 1.67
N CYS A 391 -8.87 12.91 2.14
CA CYS A 391 -8.38 13.69 3.29
C CYS A 391 -8.37 12.86 4.57
N LYS A 392 -9.42 12.09 4.82
CA LYS A 392 -9.50 11.19 5.98
C LYS A 392 -8.36 10.17 6.00
N HIS A 393 -7.91 9.71 4.84
CA HIS A 393 -6.85 8.72 4.69
C HIS A 393 -5.53 9.32 4.20
N ALA A 394 -5.37 10.64 4.28
CA ALA A 394 -4.20 11.34 3.74
C ALA A 394 -2.86 10.81 4.29
N ARG A 395 -2.84 10.29 5.52
CA ARG A 395 -1.65 9.69 6.15
C ARG A 395 -1.34 8.26 5.70
N CYS A 396 -2.22 7.66 4.89
CA CYS A 396 -2.13 6.26 4.43
C CYS A 396 -1.93 6.15 2.91
N LEU A 397 -1.79 7.28 2.21
CA LEU A 397 -1.66 7.30 0.74
C LEU A 397 -0.38 6.59 0.31
N GLN A 398 -0.50 5.72 -0.68
CA GLN A 398 0.63 5.08 -1.34
C GLN A 398 0.39 4.91 -2.82
N VAL A 399 1.47 4.86 -3.58
CA VAL A 399 1.45 4.55 -5.02
C VAL A 399 2.44 3.42 -5.27
N VAL A 400 1.95 2.35 -5.84
CA VAL A 400 2.75 1.17 -6.19
C VAL A 400 2.89 1.11 -7.69
N ARG A 401 4.13 0.99 -8.17
CA ARG A 401 4.48 0.75 -9.57
C ARG A 401 5.38 -0.47 -9.63
N HIS A 402 4.91 -1.51 -10.30
CA HIS A 402 5.71 -2.71 -10.52
C HIS A 402 6.52 -2.57 -11.81
N ALA A 403 7.72 -3.11 -11.83
CA ALA A 403 8.43 -3.38 -13.07
C ALA A 403 7.58 -4.31 -13.96
N SER A 404 7.65 -4.18 -15.27
CA SER A 404 7.07 -5.15 -16.19
C SER A 404 7.78 -6.50 -16.06
N LEU A 405 7.15 -7.58 -16.54
CA LEU A 405 7.82 -8.88 -16.60
C LEU A 405 9.08 -8.82 -17.46
N GLU A 406 9.04 -8.06 -18.56
CA GLU A 406 10.20 -7.87 -19.42
C GLU A 406 11.35 -7.15 -18.68
N GLU A 407 11.04 -6.05 -17.97
CA GLU A 407 12.03 -5.35 -17.15
C GLU A 407 12.57 -6.23 -16.02
N GLU A 408 11.73 -7.02 -15.34
CA GLU A 408 12.17 -7.93 -14.28
C GLU A 408 13.18 -8.96 -14.78
N MET A 409 12.97 -9.47 -15.99
CA MET A 409 13.81 -10.50 -16.59
C MET A 409 15.10 -10.00 -17.26
N GLN A 410 15.21 -8.69 -17.50
CA GLN A 410 16.41 -8.09 -18.07
C GLN A 410 17.56 -8.08 -17.05
N PRO A 411 18.75 -8.64 -17.37
CA PRO A 411 19.90 -8.61 -16.49
C PRO A 411 20.45 -7.20 -16.28
N THR A 412 20.71 -6.82 -15.04
CA THR A 412 21.42 -5.58 -14.67
C THR A 412 22.33 -5.83 -13.48
N ASP A 413 23.34 -4.97 -13.26
CA ASP A 413 24.25 -5.10 -12.11
C ASP A 413 23.52 -5.01 -10.77
N LEU A 414 22.47 -4.18 -10.69
CA LEU A 414 21.65 -4.08 -9.49
C LEU A 414 20.93 -5.39 -9.16
N LYS A 415 20.36 -6.04 -10.17
CA LYS A 415 19.65 -7.32 -10.01
C LYS A 415 20.62 -8.46 -9.71
N ARG A 416 21.82 -8.40 -10.30
CA ARG A 416 22.91 -9.33 -9.97
C ARG A 416 23.17 -9.30 -8.47
N GLY A 417 23.45 -8.13 -7.88
CA GLY A 417 23.69 -8.00 -6.44
C GLY A 417 22.51 -8.47 -5.58
N LYS A 418 21.28 -8.21 -6.01
CA LYS A 418 20.09 -8.71 -5.32
C LYS A 418 19.97 -10.23 -5.37
N ILE A 419 20.21 -10.86 -6.51
CA ILE A 419 20.18 -12.32 -6.65
C ILE A 419 21.29 -12.95 -5.80
N GLU A 420 22.50 -12.39 -5.78
CA GLU A 420 23.59 -12.83 -4.90
C GLU A 420 23.15 -12.81 -3.43
N GLN A 421 22.60 -11.67 -2.96
CA GLN A 421 22.10 -11.53 -1.60
C GLN A 421 21.01 -12.54 -1.25
N LEU A 422 20.02 -12.74 -2.15
CA LEU A 422 18.92 -13.67 -1.95
C LEU A 422 19.37 -15.14 -1.94
N LEU A 423 20.46 -15.47 -2.64
CA LEU A 423 21.06 -16.81 -2.65
C LEU A 423 21.98 -17.06 -1.46
N GLU A 424 22.51 -16.01 -0.81
CA GLU A 424 23.30 -16.11 0.42
C GLU A 424 22.45 -16.21 1.69
N ASP A 425 21.21 -15.72 1.64
CA ASP A 425 20.28 -15.77 2.77
C ASP A 425 19.54 -17.13 2.80
N GLU A 426 19.80 -17.91 3.84
CA GLU A 426 19.22 -19.26 4.03
C GLU A 426 17.68 -19.26 3.97
N THR A 427 17.02 -18.15 4.32
CA THR A 427 15.56 -18.04 4.31
C THR A 427 14.97 -17.85 2.92
N THR A 428 15.74 -17.36 1.96
CA THR A 428 15.30 -17.04 0.59
C THR A 428 15.96 -17.88 -0.49
N THR A 429 17.04 -18.58 -0.17
CA THR A 429 17.84 -19.40 -1.13
C THR A 429 16.96 -20.37 -1.92
N SER A 430 16.14 -21.18 -1.23
CA SER A 430 15.29 -22.19 -1.89
C SER A 430 14.29 -21.56 -2.86
N CYS A 431 13.59 -20.52 -2.43
CA CYS A 431 12.64 -19.80 -3.27
C CYS A 431 13.33 -19.15 -4.47
N THR A 432 14.53 -18.59 -4.29
CA THR A 432 15.31 -17.98 -5.38
C THR A 432 15.78 -19.02 -6.40
N LEU A 433 16.22 -20.18 -5.94
CA LEU A 433 16.57 -21.29 -6.83
C LEU A 433 15.36 -21.79 -7.62
N PHE A 434 14.20 -21.95 -6.98
CA PHE A 434 12.98 -22.34 -7.67
C PHE A 434 12.53 -21.27 -8.67
N TYR A 435 12.64 -19.98 -8.35
CA TYR A 435 12.37 -18.89 -9.30
C TYR A 435 13.21 -19.02 -10.58
N LEU A 436 14.53 -19.22 -10.41
CA LEU A 436 15.45 -19.40 -11.54
C LEU A 436 15.18 -20.69 -12.32
N LEU A 437 14.88 -21.78 -11.62
CA LEU A 437 14.58 -23.06 -12.25
C LEU A 437 13.26 -23.06 -13.02
N LEU A 438 12.22 -22.36 -12.56
CA LEU A 438 10.97 -22.24 -13.31
C LEU A 438 11.17 -21.43 -14.61
N ARG A 439 12.03 -20.43 -14.62
CA ARG A 439 12.46 -19.76 -15.84
C ARG A 439 13.26 -20.70 -16.75
N ALA A 440 14.12 -21.53 -16.15
CA ALA A 440 14.87 -22.52 -16.88
C ALA A 440 13.97 -23.63 -17.49
N VAL A 441 12.86 -23.99 -16.82
CA VAL A 441 11.83 -24.89 -17.37
C VAL A 441 11.27 -24.35 -18.68
N ASP A 442 10.96 -23.06 -18.75
CA ASP A 442 10.41 -22.47 -19.96
C ASP A 442 11.42 -22.47 -21.12
N ARG A 443 12.70 -22.25 -20.83
CA ARG A 443 13.79 -22.39 -21.84
C ARG A 443 14.00 -23.85 -22.27
N ALA A 444 13.97 -24.77 -21.31
CA ALA A 444 14.07 -26.21 -21.62
C ALA A 444 12.87 -26.67 -22.48
N TYR A 445 11.66 -26.17 -22.19
CA TYR A 445 10.47 -26.44 -23.01
C TYR A 445 10.66 -26.03 -24.47
N GLU A 446 11.29 -24.90 -24.73
CA GLU A 446 11.55 -24.44 -26.11
C GLU A 446 12.46 -25.39 -26.89
N SER A 447 13.40 -26.05 -26.22
CA SER A 447 14.31 -27.01 -26.84
C SER A 447 13.75 -28.42 -26.93
N LEU A 448 13.00 -28.86 -25.91
CA LEU A 448 12.45 -30.20 -25.79
C LEU A 448 11.06 -30.35 -26.43
N ASN A 449 10.34 -29.23 -26.61
CA ASN A 449 8.92 -29.16 -26.99
C ASN A 449 7.99 -29.95 -26.04
N ARG A 450 8.42 -30.14 -24.79
CA ARG A 450 7.70 -30.77 -23.69
C ARG A 450 8.28 -30.28 -22.35
N TYR A 451 7.56 -30.54 -21.26
CA TYR A 451 8.10 -30.20 -19.94
C TYR A 451 9.20 -31.19 -19.50
N PRO A 452 10.27 -30.67 -18.85
CA PRO A 452 11.29 -31.57 -18.25
C PRO A 452 10.66 -32.48 -17.18
N GLY A 453 10.96 -33.76 -17.23
CA GLY A 453 10.45 -34.77 -16.31
C GLY A 453 9.10 -35.40 -16.72
N GLU A 454 8.58 -35.08 -17.89
CA GLU A 454 7.33 -35.66 -18.41
C GLU A 454 7.49 -37.19 -18.69
N PHE A 455 8.67 -37.63 -19.10
CA PHE A 455 8.97 -39.04 -19.37
C PHE A 455 10.08 -39.54 -18.46
N ASN A 456 9.83 -40.62 -17.71
CA ASN A 456 10.81 -41.22 -16.79
C ASN A 456 12.08 -41.69 -17.48
N GLU A 457 11.98 -42.13 -18.71
CA GLU A 457 13.12 -42.65 -19.49
C GLU A 457 14.14 -41.55 -19.85
N GLU A 458 13.71 -40.31 -19.89
CA GLU A 458 14.52 -39.13 -20.24
C GLU A 458 14.92 -38.27 -19.04
N LEU A 459 14.56 -38.69 -17.83
CA LEU A 459 14.68 -37.88 -16.61
C LEU A 459 16.11 -37.34 -16.36
N GLU A 460 17.15 -38.16 -16.52
CA GLU A 460 18.54 -37.72 -16.33
C GLU A 460 18.97 -36.67 -17.36
N ASN A 461 18.53 -36.83 -18.62
CA ASN A 461 18.77 -35.85 -19.68
C ASN A 461 18.02 -34.52 -19.40
N ASP A 462 16.81 -34.61 -18.92
CA ASP A 462 15.97 -33.46 -18.58
C ASP A 462 16.56 -32.66 -17.41
N ILE A 463 17.04 -33.36 -16.36
CA ILE A 463 17.73 -32.71 -15.23
C ILE A 463 18.98 -31.97 -15.73
N SER A 464 19.77 -32.61 -16.59
CA SER A 464 20.99 -32.01 -17.17
C SER A 464 20.64 -30.77 -18.02
N THR A 465 19.59 -30.85 -18.82
CA THR A 465 19.11 -29.76 -19.68
C THR A 465 18.60 -28.60 -18.82
N LEU A 466 17.80 -28.90 -17.80
CA LEU A 466 17.26 -27.88 -16.87
C LEU A 466 18.39 -27.17 -16.12
N ARG A 467 19.37 -27.93 -15.60
CA ARG A 467 20.54 -27.36 -14.94
C ARG A 467 21.34 -26.45 -15.89
N SER A 468 21.58 -26.89 -17.11
CA SER A 468 22.31 -26.10 -18.11
C SER A 468 21.58 -24.79 -18.43
N SER A 469 20.25 -24.85 -18.53
CA SER A 469 19.41 -23.67 -18.74
C SER A 469 19.46 -22.71 -17.54
N ALA A 470 19.44 -23.21 -16.30
CA ALA A 470 19.56 -22.39 -15.10
C ALA A 470 20.95 -21.74 -14.99
N VAL A 471 22.01 -22.47 -15.28
CA VAL A 471 23.39 -21.92 -15.34
C VAL A 471 23.51 -20.86 -16.42
N SER A 472 22.85 -21.03 -17.57
CA SER A 472 22.81 -20.02 -18.62
C SER A 472 22.13 -18.72 -18.14
N ILE A 473 21.01 -18.83 -17.42
CA ILE A 473 20.31 -17.67 -16.81
C ILE A 473 21.24 -16.96 -15.83
N LEU A 474 21.87 -17.71 -14.92
CA LEU A 474 22.85 -17.14 -13.97
C LEU A 474 24.00 -16.47 -14.70
N GLY A 475 24.47 -17.04 -15.82
CA GLY A 475 25.49 -16.47 -16.68
C GLY A 475 25.11 -15.12 -17.29
N GLU A 476 23.85 -14.93 -17.64
CA GLU A 476 23.34 -13.64 -18.14
C GLU A 476 23.43 -12.53 -17.07
N TYR A 477 23.25 -12.88 -15.79
CA TYR A 477 23.48 -11.97 -14.66
C TYR A 477 24.97 -11.87 -14.26
N GLY A 478 25.90 -12.56 -14.96
CA GLY A 478 27.33 -12.57 -14.62
C GLY A 478 27.67 -13.37 -13.37
N LEU A 479 26.82 -14.32 -12.98
CA LEU A 479 26.94 -15.08 -11.74
C LEU A 479 27.57 -16.47 -11.89
N SER A 480 27.85 -16.93 -13.12
CA SER A 480 28.30 -18.30 -13.43
C SER A 480 29.65 -18.69 -12.83
N GLN A 481 30.52 -17.74 -12.46
CA GLN A 481 31.89 -18.02 -11.98
C GLN A 481 32.12 -17.68 -10.49
N ASN A 482 31.25 -16.91 -9.86
CA ASN A 482 31.46 -16.35 -8.51
C ASN A 482 30.51 -16.90 -7.44
N LEU A 483 29.54 -17.71 -7.81
CA LEU A 483 28.61 -18.27 -6.84
C LEU A 483 29.25 -19.41 -6.06
N ASN A 484 29.40 -19.21 -4.75
CA ASN A 484 29.66 -20.27 -3.78
C ASN A 484 28.46 -21.22 -3.58
N LEU A 485 27.58 -21.32 -4.58
CA LEU A 485 26.51 -22.31 -4.55
C LEU A 485 27.16 -23.69 -4.63
N PRO A 486 26.86 -24.58 -3.67
CA PRO A 486 27.23 -25.98 -3.84
C PRO A 486 26.58 -26.46 -5.15
N LEU A 487 27.40 -26.89 -6.13
CA LEU A 487 26.88 -27.39 -7.42
C LEU A 487 25.83 -28.51 -7.21
N GLY A 488 25.98 -29.32 -6.14
CA GLY A 488 25.01 -30.32 -5.72
C GLY A 488 23.63 -29.75 -5.34
N LEU A 489 23.57 -28.57 -4.78
CA LEU A 489 22.29 -27.97 -4.38
C LEU A 489 21.40 -27.67 -5.59
N LEU A 490 21.95 -27.06 -6.64
CA LEU A 490 21.18 -26.78 -7.87
C LEU A 490 20.70 -28.09 -8.53
N ASP A 491 21.51 -29.17 -8.47
CA ASP A 491 21.13 -30.49 -9.00
C ASP A 491 19.94 -31.07 -8.23
N ASP A 492 19.92 -30.96 -6.91
CA ASP A 492 18.84 -31.48 -6.08
C ASP A 492 17.50 -30.72 -6.33
N TYR A 493 17.57 -29.40 -6.48
CA TYR A 493 16.38 -28.62 -6.84
C TYR A 493 15.92 -28.87 -8.29
N ALA A 494 16.86 -29.09 -9.23
CA ALA A 494 16.51 -29.45 -10.60
C ALA A 494 15.83 -30.85 -10.67
N LYS A 495 16.29 -31.81 -9.88
CA LYS A 495 15.65 -33.13 -9.72
C LYS A 495 14.22 -32.97 -9.17
N GLU A 496 14.04 -32.12 -8.14
CA GLU A 496 12.72 -31.91 -7.56
C GLU A 496 11.75 -31.27 -8.56
N VAL A 497 12.20 -30.31 -9.38
CA VAL A 497 11.38 -29.71 -10.45
C VAL A 497 11.00 -30.74 -11.50
N CYS A 498 11.97 -31.56 -11.98
CA CYS A 498 11.71 -32.60 -12.97
C CYS A 498 10.84 -33.76 -12.45
N ARG A 499 10.82 -33.98 -11.13
CA ARG A 499 10.05 -35.08 -10.49
C ARG A 499 8.58 -35.04 -10.78
N TYR A 500 8.02 -33.85 -10.97
CA TYR A 500 6.60 -33.64 -11.19
C TYR A 500 6.24 -33.38 -12.67
N GLY A 501 7.21 -33.17 -13.54
CA GLY A 501 6.94 -32.72 -14.89
C GLY A 501 6.22 -31.36 -14.86
N SER A 502 4.99 -31.30 -15.35
CA SER A 502 4.14 -30.11 -15.28
C SER A 502 2.94 -30.28 -14.35
N ALA A 503 2.93 -31.31 -13.50
CA ALA A 503 1.78 -31.62 -12.65
C ALA A 503 1.44 -30.49 -11.68
N GLU A 504 0.16 -30.19 -11.57
CA GLU A 504 -0.41 -29.21 -10.66
C GLU A 504 -0.93 -29.90 -9.40
N LEU A 505 -0.22 -29.72 -8.28
CA LEU A 505 -0.65 -30.34 -7.03
C LEU A 505 -1.76 -29.53 -6.36
N HIS A 506 -2.82 -30.21 -6.00
CA HIS A 506 -4.02 -29.62 -5.35
C HIS A 506 -3.72 -28.72 -4.17
N VAL A 507 -2.80 -29.15 -3.30
CA VAL A 507 -2.43 -28.40 -2.09
C VAL A 507 -1.73 -27.09 -2.44
N VAL A 508 -0.80 -27.13 -3.39
CA VAL A 508 -0.07 -25.94 -3.85
C VAL A 508 -1.02 -24.98 -4.56
N SER A 509 -1.86 -25.49 -5.45
CA SER A 509 -2.87 -24.70 -6.18
C SER A 509 -3.90 -24.06 -5.23
N ALA A 510 -4.29 -24.75 -4.15
CA ALA A 510 -5.22 -24.21 -3.15
C ALA A 510 -4.61 -23.03 -2.37
N ILE A 511 -3.35 -23.17 -1.92
CA ILE A 511 -2.63 -22.09 -1.21
C ILE A 511 -2.44 -20.88 -2.12
N LEU A 512 -1.92 -21.10 -3.34
CA LEU A 512 -1.74 -20.03 -4.32
C LEU A 512 -3.06 -19.37 -4.70
N GLY A 513 -4.12 -20.14 -4.86
CA GLY A 513 -5.46 -19.63 -5.15
C GLY A 513 -5.99 -18.72 -4.06
N GLY A 514 -5.70 -19.03 -2.78
CA GLY A 514 -6.01 -18.18 -1.63
C GLY A 514 -5.23 -16.86 -1.66
N ILE A 515 -3.91 -16.93 -1.86
CA ILE A 515 -3.04 -15.75 -1.96
C ILE A 515 -3.44 -14.90 -3.17
N ALA A 516 -3.66 -15.52 -4.34
CA ALA A 516 -4.07 -14.83 -5.56
C ALA A 516 -5.43 -14.13 -5.40
N ALA A 517 -6.37 -14.72 -4.68
CA ALA A 517 -7.66 -14.09 -4.40
C ALA A 517 -7.48 -12.85 -3.51
N GLN A 518 -6.64 -12.93 -2.48
CA GLN A 518 -6.34 -11.80 -1.60
C GLN A 518 -5.64 -10.67 -2.38
N GLU A 519 -4.64 -10.97 -3.20
CA GLU A 519 -3.98 -9.98 -4.04
C GLU A 519 -4.93 -9.37 -5.07
N SER A 520 -5.82 -10.18 -5.67
CA SER A 520 -6.85 -9.68 -6.59
C SER A 520 -7.78 -8.68 -5.90
N LEU A 521 -8.21 -8.95 -4.67
CA LEU A 521 -9.05 -8.03 -3.90
C LEU A 521 -8.34 -6.73 -3.59
N LYS A 522 -7.07 -6.77 -3.19
CA LYS A 522 -6.25 -5.57 -2.98
C LYS A 522 -6.19 -4.71 -4.25
N LEU A 523 -5.94 -5.35 -5.39
CA LEU A 523 -5.85 -4.66 -6.68
C LEU A 523 -7.20 -4.08 -7.15
N ILE A 524 -8.32 -4.77 -6.89
CA ILE A 524 -9.66 -4.31 -7.28
C ILE A 524 -10.11 -3.15 -6.38
N LEU A 525 -9.98 -3.32 -5.07
CA LEU A 525 -10.51 -2.36 -4.09
C LEU A 525 -9.63 -1.12 -3.88
N GLY A 526 -8.34 -1.17 -4.24
CA GLY A 526 -7.39 -0.10 -3.94
C GLY A 526 -7.10 0.04 -2.44
N GLN A 527 -7.26 -1.05 -1.70
CA GLN A 527 -6.97 -1.14 -0.27
C GLN A 527 -5.83 -2.12 -0.04
N TYR A 528 -5.01 -1.85 0.97
CA TYR A 528 -3.80 -2.61 1.30
C TYR A 528 -2.74 -2.61 0.17
N ILE A 529 -1.52 -2.82 0.54
CA ILE A 529 -0.39 -2.85 -0.39
C ILE A 529 -0.29 -4.23 -1.04
N PRO A 530 -0.30 -4.34 -2.37
CA PRO A 530 -0.07 -5.61 -3.06
C PRO A 530 1.37 -6.07 -2.92
N ILE A 531 1.61 -7.37 -3.14
CA ILE A 531 2.97 -7.95 -3.14
C ILE A 531 3.81 -7.28 -4.24
N ALA A 532 4.97 -6.73 -3.84
CA ALA A 532 5.92 -6.09 -4.75
C ALA A 532 6.99 -7.09 -5.19
N GLY A 533 6.89 -7.60 -6.41
CA GLY A 533 7.82 -8.60 -6.96
C GLY A 533 7.13 -9.95 -7.21
N THR A 534 7.95 -10.96 -7.47
CA THR A 534 7.49 -12.33 -7.70
C THR A 534 7.50 -13.10 -6.38
N TYR A 535 6.33 -13.45 -5.87
CA TYR A 535 6.20 -14.33 -4.71
C TYR A 535 6.41 -15.78 -5.14
N VAL A 536 7.29 -16.48 -4.44
CA VAL A 536 7.57 -17.90 -4.64
C VAL A 536 7.19 -18.67 -3.39
N PHE A 537 6.38 -19.69 -3.53
CA PHE A 537 6.00 -20.62 -2.49
C PHE A 537 6.73 -21.96 -2.71
N ASP A 538 7.54 -22.33 -1.76
CA ASP A 538 8.26 -23.60 -1.69
C ASP A 538 7.53 -24.53 -0.72
N ALA A 539 6.73 -25.45 -1.26
CA ALA A 539 5.99 -26.41 -0.44
C ALA A 539 6.85 -27.58 0.06
N VAL A 540 8.08 -27.72 -0.43
CA VAL A 540 9.03 -28.75 0.08
C VAL A 540 9.49 -28.38 1.47
N HIS A 541 9.88 -27.11 1.67
CA HIS A 541 10.37 -26.60 2.94
C HIS A 541 9.33 -25.76 3.69
N MET A 542 8.11 -25.59 3.14
CA MET A 542 7.04 -24.75 3.68
C MET A 542 7.48 -23.29 3.89
N LEU A 543 8.21 -22.76 2.91
CA LEU A 543 8.71 -21.39 2.90
C LEU A 543 8.02 -20.56 1.82
N GLY A 544 8.04 -19.25 2.01
CA GLY A 544 7.59 -18.31 0.99
C GLY A 544 8.45 -17.04 1.01
N ALA A 545 8.89 -16.60 -0.15
CA ALA A 545 9.68 -15.39 -0.28
C ALA A 545 9.22 -14.55 -1.49
N THR A 546 9.43 -13.25 -1.39
CA THR A 546 9.20 -12.33 -2.51
C THR A 546 10.53 -11.94 -3.15
N ILE A 547 10.66 -12.25 -4.42
CA ILE A 547 11.82 -11.93 -5.25
C ILE A 547 11.53 -10.59 -5.95
N ALA A 548 12.14 -9.52 -5.46
CA ALA A 548 11.97 -8.17 -5.98
C ALA A 548 13.22 -7.74 -6.78
N LEU A 549 13.19 -7.97 -8.09
CA LEU A 549 14.31 -7.69 -9.01
C LEU A 549 14.13 -6.37 -9.77
#